data_b53fc098260beb720347065de6936c92
#
_entry.id   b53fc098260beb720347065de6936c92
#
_cell.length_a   1.000
_cell.length_b   1.000
_cell.length_c   1.000
_cell.angle_alpha   90.00
_cell.angle_beta   90.00
_cell.angle_gamma   90.00
#
_symmetry.space_group_name_H-M   'P 1'
#
loop_
_entity.id
_entity.type
_entity.pdbx_description
1 polymer ?
#
loop_
_entity_poly.entity_id
_entity_poly.type
_entity_poly.pdbx_seq_one_letter_code
_entity_poly.pdbx_strand_id
1 'polypeptide(L)'
;MKWLKQDSGNFEDRRGISGGGKALLGGGAIGIIVLLLNIFGGETGHSIGNILQQTQGSETGEQTQTRALTAEEKELGDFAESCFVYNTKTWTTIFDENNMTFEEPGMVLFDDGVTTACGSATSAAGPFYCPGDKKIYMDLRFFEELQSRFGAKGGDFAIAYVIAHEMGHHIQTILGTSRKVRQLQAEKSEVEGNKLSVCLELQADFFAGVWAHYNQELIEAGDIEEALSAANAVGDDAIQSKTSGQVQPDTFTHGTSEQRMQWFKKGYNSGDIKQGDTFSALLN
;
A
#
# COMPACT_ATOMS: atom_id res chain seq x y z
N MET A 1 -16.10 -1.61 -10.87
CA MET A 1 -15.31 -1.21 -12.09
C MET A 1 -15.44 -2.28 -13.16
N LYS A 2 -15.40 -1.94 -14.47
CA LYS A 2 -15.32 -2.92 -15.56
C LYS A 2 -13.94 -3.55 -15.60
N TRP A 3 -13.87 -4.85 -15.79
CA TRP A 3 -12.60 -5.53 -15.94
C TRP A 3 -12.72 -6.79 -16.79
N LEU A 4 -11.60 -7.17 -17.39
CA LEU A 4 -11.46 -8.44 -18.09
C LEU A 4 -10.30 -9.17 -17.46
N LYS A 5 -10.43 -10.47 -17.26
CA LYS A 5 -9.36 -11.29 -16.69
C LYS A 5 -8.06 -11.11 -17.48
N GLN A 6 -7.00 -10.78 -16.78
CA GLN A 6 -5.63 -10.67 -17.27
C GLN A 6 -4.74 -11.54 -16.41
N ASP A 7 -3.72 -12.12 -17.00
CA ASP A 7 -2.73 -12.93 -16.29
C ASP A 7 -1.36 -12.26 -16.38
N SER A 8 -0.54 -12.37 -15.34
CA SER A 8 0.82 -11.84 -15.29
C SER A 8 1.82 -12.89 -14.80
N GLY A 9 2.97 -12.98 -15.46
CA GLY A 9 4.09 -13.80 -15.01
C GLY A 9 4.76 -13.30 -13.72
N ASN A 10 4.48 -12.04 -13.33
CA ASN A 10 5.02 -11.39 -12.12
C ASN A 10 4.02 -11.39 -10.95
N PHE A 11 2.93 -12.16 -11.06
CA PHE A 11 1.91 -12.32 -10.03
C PHE A 11 2.01 -13.70 -9.37
N GLU A 12 1.97 -13.73 -8.04
CA GLU A 12 2.03 -14.96 -7.23
C GLU A 12 0.82 -15.00 -6.28
N ASP A 13 -0.05 -15.99 -6.41
CA ASP A 13 -1.11 -16.26 -5.42
C ASP A 13 -0.65 -17.33 -4.43
N ARG A 14 -0.31 -16.90 -3.21
CA ARG A 14 0.11 -17.77 -2.10
C ARG A 14 -1.00 -17.98 -1.07
N ARG A 15 -2.22 -17.55 -1.34
CA ARG A 15 -3.36 -17.73 -0.44
C ARG A 15 -3.69 -19.24 -0.31
N GLY A 16 -4.23 -19.62 0.84
CA GLY A 16 -4.50 -21.02 1.14
C GLY A 16 -3.25 -21.81 1.50
N ILE A 17 -2.05 -21.23 1.47
CA ILE A 17 -0.82 -21.85 1.92
C ILE A 17 -0.54 -21.31 3.33
N SER A 18 -0.88 -22.08 4.36
CA SER A 18 -0.53 -21.72 5.73
C SER A 18 0.98 -21.86 5.92
N GLY A 19 1.71 -20.77 5.79
CA GLY A 19 3.08 -20.68 6.28
C GLY A 19 3.05 -20.61 7.80
N GLY A 20 3.76 -21.49 8.50
CA GLY A 20 3.75 -21.63 9.96
C GLY A 20 4.21 -20.38 10.73
N GLY A 21 3.35 -19.39 10.80
CA GLY A 21 3.46 -18.23 11.67
C GLY A 21 2.23 -18.19 12.56
N LYS A 22 2.39 -18.43 13.87
CA LYS A 22 1.28 -18.29 14.82
C LYS A 22 0.75 -16.86 14.78
N ALA A 23 -0.49 -16.71 14.31
CA ALA A 23 -1.22 -15.46 14.47
C ALA A 23 -1.36 -15.16 15.96
N LEU A 24 -0.69 -14.12 16.45
CA LEU A 24 -0.96 -13.54 17.75
C LEU A 24 -2.19 -12.65 17.62
N LEU A 25 -3.29 -13.12 18.19
CA LEU A 25 -4.52 -12.37 18.40
C LEU A 25 -4.20 -11.10 19.21
N GLY A 26 -4.20 -9.95 18.57
CA GLY A 26 -4.17 -8.66 19.23
C GLY A 26 -3.35 -7.60 18.50
N GLY A 27 -3.96 -6.75 17.70
CA GLY A 27 -3.40 -5.47 17.36
C GLY A 27 -3.31 -5.07 15.90
N GLY A 28 -4.44 -4.90 15.22
CA GLY A 28 -4.46 -4.39 13.84
C GLY A 28 -3.78 -3.03 13.63
N ALA A 29 -3.81 -2.14 14.63
CA ALA A 29 -3.13 -0.83 14.52
C ALA A 29 -1.62 -0.92 14.79
N ILE A 30 -1.18 -1.82 15.66
CA ILE A 30 0.25 -1.98 16.02
C ILE A 30 1.03 -2.60 14.85
N GLY A 31 0.44 -3.53 14.11
CA GLY A 31 1.09 -4.19 12.96
C GLY A 31 1.41 -3.23 11.83
N ILE A 32 0.51 -2.32 11.51
CA ILE A 32 0.71 -1.26 10.49
C ILE A 32 1.83 -0.32 10.92
N ILE A 33 1.84 0.11 12.18
CA ILE A 33 2.87 0.99 12.73
C ILE A 33 4.24 0.30 12.71
N VAL A 34 4.33 -0.96 13.09
CA VAL A 34 5.59 -1.73 13.12
C VAL A 34 6.16 -1.91 11.71
N LEU A 35 5.34 -2.21 10.73
CA LEU A 35 5.79 -2.36 9.34
C LEU A 35 6.27 -1.03 8.76
N LEU A 36 5.53 0.04 9.00
CA LEU A 36 5.90 1.38 8.53
C LEU A 36 7.19 1.86 9.20
N LEU A 37 7.40 1.59 10.49
CA LEU A 37 8.66 1.85 11.17
C LEU A 37 9.82 1.04 10.57
N ASN A 38 9.59 -0.19 10.10
CA ASN A 38 10.61 -0.99 9.43
C ASN A 38 10.92 -0.49 8.01
N ILE A 39 9.94 0.00 7.28
CA ILE A 39 10.11 0.46 5.88
C ILE A 39 10.60 1.91 5.83
N PHE A 40 10.09 2.78 6.69
CA PHE A 40 10.30 4.23 6.65
C PHE A 40 10.94 4.84 7.90
N GLY A 41 11.02 4.12 9.01
CA GLY A 41 11.43 4.66 10.33
C GLY A 41 12.93 4.78 10.58
N GLY A 42 13.81 4.59 9.59
CA GLY A 42 15.26 4.65 9.76
C GLY A 42 15.81 3.60 10.73
N GLU A 43 17.05 3.78 11.25
CA GLU A 43 17.71 2.80 12.15
C GLU A 43 16.96 2.58 13.47
N THR A 44 16.30 3.61 13.99
CA THR A 44 15.53 3.52 15.25
C THR A 44 14.23 2.74 15.05
N GLY A 45 13.54 2.95 13.93
CA GLY A 45 12.33 2.22 13.56
C GLY A 45 12.62 0.73 13.32
N HIS A 46 13.71 0.41 12.63
CA HIS A 46 14.18 -0.97 12.45
C HIS A 46 14.52 -1.65 13.77
N SER A 47 15.11 -0.93 14.72
CA SER A 47 15.46 -1.48 16.04
C SER A 47 14.21 -1.82 16.86
N ILE A 48 13.19 -0.97 16.87
CA ILE A 48 11.93 -1.19 17.56
C ILE A 48 11.13 -2.32 16.89
N GLY A 49 11.07 -2.34 15.57
CA GLY A 49 10.43 -3.41 14.81
C GLY A 49 11.07 -4.77 15.08
N ASN A 50 12.39 -4.85 15.09
CA ASN A 50 13.15 -6.06 15.38
C ASN A 50 13.00 -6.55 16.83
N ILE A 51 12.94 -5.65 17.82
CA ILE A 51 12.70 -6.01 19.23
C ILE A 51 11.32 -6.61 19.40
N LEU A 52 10.29 -6.06 18.76
CA LEU A 52 8.93 -6.60 18.78
C LEU A 52 8.82 -7.96 18.06
N GLN A 53 9.62 -8.21 17.03
CA GLN A 53 9.72 -9.53 16.37
C GLN A 53 10.49 -10.56 17.17
N GLN A 54 11.57 -10.19 17.86
CA GLN A 54 12.41 -11.12 18.65
C GLN A 54 11.72 -11.69 19.89
N THR A 55 10.72 -11.02 20.44
CA THR A 55 9.94 -11.54 21.57
C THR A 55 9.01 -12.70 21.19
N GLN A 56 8.96 -13.11 19.92
CA GLN A 56 8.02 -14.11 19.39
C GLN A 56 8.68 -15.37 18.79
N GLY A 57 9.99 -15.55 18.91
CA GLY A 57 10.68 -16.69 18.32
C GLY A 57 10.72 -17.93 19.23
N SER A 58 9.96 -18.96 18.89
CA SER A 58 10.25 -20.36 19.23
C SER A 58 9.90 -21.22 18.05
N GLU A 59 10.91 -21.81 17.44
CA GLU A 59 10.79 -22.78 16.36
C GLU A 59 10.08 -24.05 16.82
N THR A 60 8.99 -24.39 16.17
CA THR A 60 8.52 -25.78 16.07
C THR A 60 8.10 -25.99 14.63
N GLY A 61 8.74 -26.97 13.96
CA GLY A 61 8.44 -27.34 12.58
C GLY A 61 6.96 -27.70 12.43
N GLU A 62 6.21 -26.85 11.73
CA GLU A 62 4.81 -27.07 11.39
C GLU A 62 4.69 -27.46 9.92
N GLN A 63 3.89 -28.47 9.67
CA GLN A 63 3.52 -28.90 8.32
C GLN A 63 2.71 -27.78 7.65
N THR A 64 3.14 -27.38 6.47
CA THR A 64 2.40 -26.45 5.60
C THR A 64 1.04 -27.07 5.26
N GLN A 65 -0.02 -26.54 5.85
CA GLN A 65 -1.38 -26.96 5.50
C GLN A 65 -1.87 -26.10 4.32
N THR A 66 -2.28 -26.76 3.26
CA THR A 66 -2.92 -26.10 2.12
C THR A 66 -4.43 -26.24 2.23
N ARG A 67 -5.17 -25.14 2.03
CA ARG A 67 -6.63 -25.15 1.87
C ARG A 67 -7.00 -24.76 0.43
N ALA A 68 -8.10 -25.31 -0.07
CA ALA A 68 -8.65 -24.85 -1.33
C ALA A 68 -9.28 -23.46 -1.17
N LEU A 69 -9.03 -22.56 -2.12
CA LEU A 69 -9.73 -21.29 -2.21
C LEU A 69 -11.17 -21.48 -2.66
N THR A 70 -12.09 -20.71 -2.09
CA THR A 70 -13.50 -20.64 -2.55
C THR A 70 -13.60 -20.02 -3.95
N ALA A 71 -14.77 -20.06 -4.56
CA ALA A 71 -15.00 -19.44 -5.85
C ALA A 71 -14.86 -17.91 -5.77
N GLU A 72 -15.39 -17.30 -4.70
CA GLU A 72 -15.31 -15.88 -4.43
C GLU A 72 -13.85 -15.42 -4.20
N GLU A 73 -13.08 -16.18 -3.42
CA GLU A 73 -11.65 -15.89 -3.21
C GLU A 73 -10.86 -15.93 -4.52
N LYS A 74 -11.17 -16.89 -5.41
CA LYS A 74 -10.52 -16.98 -6.73
C LYS A 74 -10.90 -15.78 -7.61
N GLU A 75 -12.19 -15.44 -7.69
CA GLU A 75 -12.66 -14.29 -8.46
C GLU A 75 -12.01 -12.99 -7.98
N LEU A 76 -11.91 -12.80 -6.66
CA LEU A 76 -11.24 -11.64 -6.07
C LEU A 76 -9.74 -11.62 -6.37
N GLY A 77 -9.08 -12.78 -6.41
CA GLY A 77 -7.69 -12.90 -6.84
C GLY A 77 -7.49 -12.56 -8.31
N ASP A 78 -8.34 -13.09 -9.19
CA ASP A 78 -8.35 -12.79 -10.62
C ASP A 78 -8.57 -11.29 -10.88
N PHE A 79 -9.43 -10.66 -10.07
CA PHE A 79 -9.65 -9.21 -10.10
C PHE A 79 -8.40 -8.43 -9.70
N ALA A 80 -7.77 -8.79 -8.57
CA ALA A 80 -6.54 -8.15 -8.09
C ALA A 80 -5.39 -8.29 -9.09
N GLU A 81 -5.21 -9.47 -9.69
CA GLU A 81 -4.23 -9.69 -10.76
C GLU A 81 -4.51 -8.81 -11.97
N SER A 82 -5.77 -8.72 -12.40
CA SER A 82 -6.17 -7.86 -13.53
C SER A 82 -5.88 -6.39 -13.25
N CYS A 83 -6.17 -5.90 -12.04
CA CYS A 83 -5.83 -4.53 -11.61
C CYS A 83 -4.31 -4.29 -11.63
N PHE A 84 -3.51 -5.26 -11.19
CA PHE A 84 -2.05 -5.19 -11.27
C PHE A 84 -1.57 -5.10 -12.72
N VAL A 85 -2.12 -5.89 -13.63
CA VAL A 85 -1.80 -5.84 -15.08
C VAL A 85 -2.19 -4.50 -15.69
N TYR A 86 -3.38 -3.95 -15.36
CA TYR A 86 -3.77 -2.62 -15.83
C TYR A 86 -2.80 -1.55 -15.33
N ASN A 87 -2.37 -1.62 -14.07
CA ASN A 87 -1.37 -0.71 -13.52
C ASN A 87 -0.05 -0.81 -14.30
N THR A 88 0.47 -2.02 -14.50
CA THR A 88 1.72 -2.26 -15.24
C THR A 88 1.67 -1.69 -16.65
N LYS A 89 0.60 -1.95 -17.40
CA LYS A 89 0.41 -1.43 -18.77
C LYS A 89 0.37 0.10 -18.79
N THR A 90 -0.37 0.71 -17.88
CA THR A 90 -0.48 2.17 -17.78
C THR A 90 0.88 2.80 -17.51
N TRP A 91 1.63 2.29 -16.52
CA TRP A 91 2.93 2.85 -16.17
C TRP A 91 3.99 2.60 -17.23
N THR A 92 3.95 1.45 -17.94
CA THR A 92 4.80 1.23 -19.11
C THR A 92 4.55 2.32 -20.15
N THR A 93 3.29 2.60 -20.49
CA THR A 93 2.93 3.66 -21.44
C THR A 93 3.41 5.04 -20.98
N ILE A 94 3.15 5.41 -19.72
CA ILE A 94 3.56 6.72 -19.18
C ILE A 94 5.08 6.88 -19.20
N PHE A 95 5.83 5.83 -18.84
CA PHE A 95 7.30 5.89 -18.84
C PHE A 95 7.85 6.00 -20.26
N ASP A 96 7.30 5.25 -21.21
CA ASP A 96 7.69 5.31 -22.64
C ASP A 96 7.44 6.72 -23.21
N GLU A 97 6.26 7.31 -22.93
CA GLU A 97 5.93 8.68 -23.35
C GLU A 97 6.86 9.74 -22.77
N ASN A 98 7.46 9.48 -21.62
CA ASN A 98 8.44 10.37 -20.99
C ASN A 98 9.91 9.98 -21.25
N ASN A 99 10.19 9.04 -22.18
CA ASN A 99 11.50 8.52 -22.52
C ASN A 99 12.25 7.93 -21.29
N MET A 100 11.50 7.25 -20.41
CA MET A 100 12.02 6.55 -19.24
C MET A 100 11.82 5.04 -19.41
N THR A 101 12.58 4.24 -18.66
CA THR A 101 12.41 2.78 -18.64
C THR A 101 11.60 2.39 -17.43
N PHE A 102 10.48 1.69 -17.64
CA PHE A 102 9.69 1.09 -16.57
C PHE A 102 10.26 -0.31 -16.25
N GLU A 103 10.58 -0.55 -15.00
CA GLU A 103 10.89 -1.87 -14.47
C GLU A 103 9.63 -2.41 -13.78
N GLU A 104 9.07 -3.48 -14.28
CA GLU A 104 7.84 -4.06 -13.76
C GLU A 104 8.06 -4.66 -12.36
N PRO A 105 7.22 -4.36 -11.35
CA PRO A 105 7.30 -5.00 -10.04
C PRO A 105 6.73 -6.42 -10.07
N GLY A 106 6.86 -7.15 -8.96
CA GLY A 106 6.05 -8.32 -8.67
C GLY A 106 4.84 -7.98 -7.81
N MET A 107 3.86 -8.89 -7.76
CA MET A 107 2.76 -8.84 -6.79
C MET A 107 2.54 -10.21 -6.17
N VAL A 108 2.28 -10.24 -4.87
CA VAL A 108 2.05 -11.45 -4.08
C VAL A 108 0.77 -11.30 -3.27
N LEU A 109 -0.20 -12.18 -3.49
CA LEU A 109 -1.31 -12.36 -2.57
C LEU A 109 -0.93 -13.39 -1.51
N PHE A 110 -1.28 -13.13 -0.26
CA PHE A 110 -1.00 -14.03 0.86
C PHE A 110 -2.15 -14.04 1.88
N ASP A 111 -2.18 -15.07 2.72
CA ASP A 111 -3.02 -15.16 3.92
C ASP A 111 -2.12 -15.11 5.17
N ASP A 112 -2.59 -14.45 6.23
CA ASP A 112 -2.03 -14.44 7.58
C ASP A 112 -0.63 -13.83 7.71
N GLY A 113 0.37 -14.35 7.02
CA GLY A 113 1.74 -13.87 7.13
C GLY A 113 2.59 -14.15 5.90
N VAL A 114 3.59 -13.29 5.68
CA VAL A 114 4.52 -13.37 4.57
C VAL A 114 5.92 -12.93 5.00
N THR A 115 6.96 -13.58 4.44
CA THR A 115 8.35 -13.16 4.57
C THR A 115 8.80 -12.51 3.27
N THR A 116 9.40 -11.32 3.37
CA THR A 116 9.85 -10.48 2.25
C THR A 116 11.30 -10.05 2.44
N ALA A 117 11.90 -9.42 1.46
CA ALA A 117 13.22 -8.80 1.61
C ALA A 117 13.23 -7.60 2.60
N CYS A 118 12.05 -7.06 2.94
CA CYS A 118 11.90 -5.98 3.91
C CYS A 118 11.59 -6.48 5.33
N GLY A 119 11.52 -7.79 5.55
CA GLY A 119 11.18 -8.43 6.81
C GLY A 119 9.90 -9.26 6.71
N SER A 120 9.46 -9.81 7.84
CA SER A 120 8.22 -10.56 7.94
C SER A 120 7.05 -9.62 8.25
N ALA A 121 5.91 -9.84 7.60
CA ALA A 121 4.68 -9.11 7.82
C ALA A 121 3.51 -10.07 8.05
N THR A 122 2.47 -9.59 8.72
CA THR A 122 1.19 -10.29 8.89
C THR A 122 0.08 -9.49 8.21
N SER A 123 -1.10 -10.08 8.07
CA SER A 123 -2.30 -9.40 7.55
C SER A 123 -2.61 -8.07 8.26
N ALA A 124 -2.21 -7.94 9.53
CA ALA A 124 -2.37 -6.70 10.30
C ALA A 124 -1.54 -5.52 9.76
N ALA A 125 -0.56 -5.78 8.92
CA ALA A 125 0.24 -4.73 8.27
C ALA A 125 -0.53 -4.00 7.15
N GLY A 126 -1.62 -4.59 6.65
CA GLY A 126 -2.28 -4.13 5.44
C GLY A 126 -1.47 -4.45 4.18
N PRO A 127 -1.91 -3.99 3.02
CA PRO A 127 -1.14 -3.99 1.78
C PRO A 127 0.13 -3.15 1.91
N PHE A 128 1.20 -3.54 1.22
CA PHE A 128 2.45 -2.78 1.21
C PHE A 128 3.33 -3.11 0.00
N TYR A 129 4.16 -2.15 -0.38
CA TYR A 129 5.25 -2.35 -1.33
C TYR A 129 6.58 -2.54 -0.58
N CYS A 130 7.35 -3.56 -0.96
CA CYS A 130 8.71 -3.77 -0.44
C CYS A 130 9.75 -3.33 -1.48
N PRO A 131 10.55 -2.28 -1.24
CA PRO A 131 11.58 -1.86 -2.17
C PRO A 131 12.77 -2.81 -2.24
N GLY A 132 12.95 -3.72 -1.28
CA GLY A 132 14.04 -4.69 -1.23
C GLY A 132 13.94 -5.77 -2.29
N ASP A 133 12.75 -6.21 -2.63
CA ASP A 133 12.48 -7.20 -3.68
C ASP A 133 11.57 -6.67 -4.79
N LYS A 134 11.17 -5.39 -4.70
CA LYS A 134 10.30 -4.69 -5.66
C LYS A 134 8.98 -5.41 -5.88
N LYS A 135 8.35 -5.86 -4.79
CA LYS A 135 7.07 -6.56 -4.84
C LYS A 135 6.00 -5.83 -4.03
N ILE A 136 4.77 -5.87 -4.51
CA ILE A 136 3.56 -5.49 -3.79
C ILE A 136 3.05 -6.72 -3.06
N TYR A 137 2.73 -6.59 -1.79
CA TYR A 137 2.19 -7.65 -0.94
C TYR A 137 0.81 -7.29 -0.44
N MET A 138 -0.15 -8.21 -0.55
CA MET A 138 -1.54 -7.93 -0.21
C MET A 138 -2.25 -9.14 0.38
N ASP A 139 -2.89 -8.95 1.52
CA ASP A 139 -3.93 -9.83 2.04
C ASP A 139 -5.29 -9.20 1.74
N LEU A 140 -6.08 -9.85 0.90
CA LEU A 140 -7.36 -9.30 0.43
C LEU A 140 -8.41 -9.16 1.55
N ARG A 141 -8.23 -9.85 2.70
CA ARG A 141 -9.08 -9.69 3.88
C ARG A 141 -8.97 -8.30 4.52
N PHE A 142 -7.89 -7.56 4.22
CA PHE A 142 -7.74 -6.16 4.61
C PHE A 142 -8.95 -5.31 4.22
N PHE A 143 -9.57 -5.57 3.07
CA PHE A 143 -10.71 -4.77 2.60
C PHE A 143 -11.98 -5.00 3.41
N GLU A 144 -12.17 -6.20 3.98
CA GLU A 144 -13.25 -6.47 4.94
C GLU A 144 -13.03 -5.70 6.25
N GLU A 145 -11.78 -5.64 6.73
CA GLU A 145 -11.42 -4.82 7.90
C GLU A 145 -11.60 -3.33 7.63
N LEU A 146 -11.22 -2.87 6.45
CA LEU A 146 -11.36 -1.48 6.05
C LEU A 146 -12.84 -1.03 6.07
N GLN A 147 -13.75 -1.91 5.64
CA GLN A 147 -15.19 -1.67 5.73
C GLN A 147 -15.70 -1.73 7.17
N SER A 148 -15.45 -2.84 7.87
CA SER A 148 -16.07 -3.14 9.16
C SER A 148 -15.53 -2.27 10.29
N ARG A 149 -14.23 -1.95 10.30
CA ARG A 149 -13.57 -1.19 11.38
C ARG A 149 -13.39 0.29 11.04
N PHE A 150 -13.05 0.59 9.80
CA PHE A 150 -12.71 1.96 9.38
C PHE A 150 -13.82 2.64 8.57
N GLY A 151 -14.94 1.93 8.31
CA GLY A 151 -16.15 2.52 7.73
C GLY A 151 -16.00 2.94 6.26
N ALA A 152 -15.04 2.35 5.54
CA ALA A 152 -14.99 2.51 4.08
C ALA A 152 -16.27 1.95 3.45
N LYS A 153 -16.69 2.51 2.32
CA LYS A 153 -17.87 2.00 1.59
C LYS A 153 -17.66 0.58 1.06
N GLY A 154 -16.38 0.17 0.89
CA GLY A 154 -16.05 -1.04 0.16
C GLY A 154 -16.21 -0.86 -1.35
N GLY A 155 -16.28 -1.97 -2.04
CA GLY A 155 -16.35 -2.02 -3.49
C GLY A 155 -15.05 -2.51 -4.11
N ASP A 156 -15.12 -2.94 -5.35
CA ASP A 156 -13.98 -3.49 -6.08
C ASP A 156 -12.96 -2.41 -6.44
N PHE A 157 -13.40 -1.17 -6.66
CA PHE A 157 -12.49 -0.07 -6.97
C PHE A 157 -11.62 0.37 -5.76
N ALA A 158 -12.01 0.07 -4.53
CA ALA A 158 -11.16 0.25 -3.36
C ALA A 158 -9.89 -0.64 -3.44
N ILE A 159 -10.03 -1.87 -3.94
CA ILE A 159 -8.91 -2.79 -4.18
C ILE A 159 -8.00 -2.23 -5.29
N ALA A 160 -8.59 -1.80 -6.40
CA ALA A 160 -7.87 -1.22 -7.53
C ALA A 160 -7.07 0.04 -7.10
N TYR A 161 -7.68 0.92 -6.28
CA TYR A 161 -7.01 2.10 -5.71
C TYR A 161 -5.80 1.72 -4.86
N VAL A 162 -5.94 0.75 -3.96
CA VAL A 162 -4.82 0.34 -3.09
C VAL A 162 -3.70 -0.28 -3.91
N ILE A 163 -3.99 -1.13 -4.90
CA ILE A 163 -2.97 -1.68 -5.81
C ILE A 163 -2.25 -0.54 -6.56
N ALA A 164 -2.99 0.46 -7.02
CA ALA A 164 -2.41 1.63 -7.70
C ALA A 164 -1.58 2.50 -6.76
N HIS A 165 -1.94 2.60 -5.48
CA HIS A 165 -1.18 3.29 -4.45
C HIS A 165 0.16 2.57 -4.19
N GLU A 166 0.15 1.26 -4.00
CA GLU A 166 1.38 0.47 -3.82
C GLU A 166 2.27 0.50 -5.06
N MET A 167 1.67 0.50 -6.25
CA MET A 167 2.39 0.78 -7.50
C MET A 167 3.03 2.18 -7.48
N GLY A 168 2.38 3.18 -6.90
CA GLY A 168 2.93 4.52 -6.68
C GLY A 168 4.24 4.48 -5.87
N HIS A 169 4.34 3.67 -4.82
CA HIS A 169 5.58 3.46 -4.08
C HIS A 169 6.67 2.79 -4.91
N HIS A 170 6.28 1.88 -5.82
CA HIS A 170 7.22 1.31 -6.79
C HIS A 170 7.76 2.38 -7.75
N ILE A 171 6.88 3.24 -8.28
CA ILE A 171 7.29 4.38 -9.13
C ILE A 171 8.28 5.29 -8.38
N GLN A 172 8.01 5.63 -7.13
CA GLN A 172 8.93 6.42 -6.30
C GLN A 172 10.30 5.74 -6.13
N THR A 173 10.33 4.42 -6.07
CA THR A 173 11.57 3.64 -6.01
C THR A 173 12.35 3.76 -7.31
N ILE A 174 11.71 3.58 -8.48
CA ILE A 174 12.33 3.72 -9.80
C ILE A 174 12.86 5.14 -10.01
N LEU A 175 12.07 6.16 -9.66
CA LEU A 175 12.44 7.58 -9.79
C LEU A 175 13.51 8.02 -8.77
N GLY A 176 13.85 7.16 -7.80
CA GLY A 176 14.82 7.45 -6.75
C GLY A 176 14.31 8.36 -5.63
N THR A 177 13.04 8.73 -5.66
CA THR A 177 12.39 9.58 -4.65
C THR A 177 12.46 8.94 -3.26
N SER A 178 12.09 7.68 -3.13
CA SER A 178 12.13 6.94 -1.85
C SER A 178 13.54 6.88 -1.25
N ARG A 179 14.57 6.72 -2.09
CA ARG A 179 15.97 6.73 -1.63
C ARG A 179 16.38 8.11 -1.11
N LYS A 180 16.03 9.18 -1.85
CA LYS A 180 16.33 10.56 -1.44
C LYS A 180 15.65 10.91 -0.13
N VAL A 181 14.39 10.51 0.04
CA VAL A 181 13.65 10.73 1.29
C VAL A 181 14.32 10.03 2.47
N ARG A 182 14.68 8.75 2.35
CA ARG A 182 15.39 8.03 3.41
C ARG A 182 16.71 8.71 3.81
N GLN A 183 17.46 9.23 2.85
CA GLN A 183 18.69 9.98 3.15
C GLN A 183 18.40 11.25 3.94
N LEU A 184 17.37 12.00 3.56
CA LEU A 184 16.96 13.20 4.28
C LEU A 184 16.45 12.88 5.68
N GLN A 185 15.66 11.83 5.85
CA GLN A 185 15.14 11.40 7.15
C GLN A 185 16.25 11.05 8.15
N ALA A 186 17.36 10.46 7.68
CA ALA A 186 18.50 10.12 8.54
C ALA A 186 19.17 11.35 9.20
N GLU A 187 18.96 12.54 8.66
CA GLU A 187 19.53 13.82 9.12
C GLU A 187 18.53 14.71 9.86
N LYS A 188 17.28 14.27 9.99
CA LYS A 188 16.15 15.05 10.49
C LYS A 188 15.65 14.55 11.83
N SER A 189 14.90 15.40 12.54
CA SER A 189 14.10 14.98 13.69
C SER A 189 12.98 14.03 13.25
N GLU A 190 12.44 13.24 14.18
CA GLU A 190 11.31 12.34 13.93
C GLU A 190 10.12 13.07 13.29
N VAL A 191 9.73 14.22 13.84
CA VAL A 191 8.61 15.03 13.30
C VAL A 191 8.87 15.50 11.86
N GLU A 192 10.11 15.94 11.55
CA GLU A 192 10.47 16.31 10.18
C GLU A 192 10.53 15.08 9.25
N GLY A 193 11.02 13.96 9.76
CA GLY A 193 11.01 12.68 9.06
C GLY A 193 9.60 12.21 8.73
N ASN A 194 8.66 12.33 9.67
CA ASN A 194 7.25 12.01 9.48
C ASN A 194 6.63 12.87 8.37
N LYS A 195 6.92 14.18 8.31
CA LYS A 195 6.45 15.05 7.22
C LYS A 195 6.95 14.59 5.85
N LEU A 196 8.18 14.09 5.78
CA LEU A 196 8.72 13.52 4.54
C LEU A 196 8.00 12.22 4.16
N SER A 197 7.62 11.39 5.13
CA SER A 197 6.78 10.20 4.88
C SER A 197 5.42 10.60 4.34
N VAL A 198 4.76 11.60 4.96
CA VAL A 198 3.48 12.14 4.45
C VAL A 198 3.61 12.59 2.98
N CYS A 199 4.71 13.25 2.61
CA CYS A 199 4.92 13.64 1.20
C CYS A 199 5.00 12.43 0.26
N LEU A 200 5.63 11.33 0.67
CA LEU A 200 5.68 10.08 -0.11
C LEU A 200 4.28 9.48 -0.28
N GLU A 201 3.53 9.36 0.80
CA GLU A 201 2.19 8.79 0.79
C GLU A 201 1.23 9.57 -0.12
N LEU A 202 1.23 10.88 0.01
CA LEU A 202 0.39 11.73 -0.83
C LEU A 202 0.81 11.72 -2.30
N GLN A 203 2.10 11.50 -2.58
CA GLN A 203 2.57 11.30 -3.95
C GLN A 203 2.14 9.93 -4.49
N ALA A 204 2.08 8.88 -3.66
CA ALA A 204 1.54 7.58 -4.06
C ALA A 204 0.04 7.67 -4.36
N ASP A 205 -0.73 8.42 -3.55
CA ASP A 205 -2.14 8.73 -3.84
C ASP A 205 -2.31 9.50 -5.16
N PHE A 206 -1.43 10.46 -5.41
CA PHE A 206 -1.42 11.18 -6.69
C PHE A 206 -1.18 10.24 -7.87
N PHE A 207 -0.21 9.32 -7.78
CA PHE A 207 0.06 8.33 -8.83
C PHE A 207 -1.10 7.35 -9.01
N ALA A 208 -1.78 6.95 -7.93
CA ALA A 208 -3.02 6.18 -8.03
C ALA A 208 -4.12 6.94 -8.80
N GLY A 209 -4.23 8.24 -8.57
CA GLY A 209 -5.11 9.13 -9.34
C GLY A 209 -4.71 9.20 -10.82
N VAL A 210 -3.42 9.33 -11.14
CA VAL A 210 -2.92 9.30 -12.52
C VAL A 210 -3.28 7.97 -13.19
N TRP A 211 -3.08 6.83 -12.52
CA TRP A 211 -3.51 5.54 -13.04
C TRP A 211 -5.02 5.52 -13.38
N ALA A 212 -5.85 6.01 -12.47
CA ALA A 212 -7.29 6.07 -12.68
C ALA A 212 -7.66 6.99 -13.86
N HIS A 213 -6.92 8.09 -14.09
CA HIS A 213 -7.08 8.96 -15.26
C HIS A 213 -6.89 8.19 -16.58
N TYR A 214 -5.84 7.38 -16.68
CA TYR A 214 -5.54 6.61 -17.88
C TYR A 214 -6.46 5.42 -18.11
N ASN A 215 -7.27 5.03 -17.11
CA ASN A 215 -8.20 3.90 -17.16
C ASN A 215 -9.67 4.32 -17.00
N GLN A 216 -10.03 5.54 -17.41
CA GLN A 216 -11.41 6.08 -17.28
C GLN A 216 -12.46 5.20 -17.95
N GLU A 217 -12.11 4.48 -19.00
CA GLU A 217 -13.03 3.56 -19.69
C GLU A 217 -13.43 2.33 -18.86
N LEU A 218 -12.61 1.99 -17.84
CA LEU A 218 -12.89 0.90 -16.90
C LEU A 218 -13.70 1.37 -15.68
N ILE A 219 -13.76 2.68 -15.45
CA ILE A 219 -14.39 3.28 -14.26
C ILE A 219 -15.90 3.38 -14.48
N GLU A 220 -16.66 3.01 -13.48
CA GLU A 220 -18.12 3.08 -13.44
C GLU A 220 -18.59 4.15 -12.43
N ALA A 221 -19.89 4.45 -12.45
CA ALA A 221 -20.45 5.41 -11.51
C ALA A 221 -20.34 4.87 -10.06
N GLY A 222 -19.70 5.63 -9.19
CA GLY A 222 -19.46 5.26 -7.79
C GLY A 222 -18.03 4.81 -7.49
N ASP A 223 -17.26 4.38 -8.49
CA ASP A 223 -15.89 3.85 -8.29
C ASP A 223 -14.95 4.90 -7.66
N ILE A 224 -14.99 6.14 -8.16
CA ILE A 224 -14.17 7.21 -7.60
C ILE A 224 -14.53 7.49 -6.13
N GLU A 225 -15.81 7.42 -5.77
CA GLU A 225 -16.28 7.55 -4.41
C GLU A 225 -15.81 6.38 -3.52
N GLU A 226 -15.64 5.18 -4.08
CA GLU A 226 -15.05 4.03 -3.37
C GLU A 226 -13.56 4.27 -3.08
N ALA A 227 -12.78 4.70 -4.08
CA ALA A 227 -11.38 5.07 -3.89
C ALA A 227 -11.23 6.17 -2.82
N LEU A 228 -12.04 7.25 -2.94
CA LEU A 228 -12.00 8.35 -1.98
C LEU A 228 -12.42 7.91 -0.57
N SER A 229 -13.37 6.99 -0.45
CA SER A 229 -13.78 6.41 0.83
C SER A 229 -12.67 5.56 1.43
N ALA A 230 -11.95 4.77 0.63
CA ALA A 230 -10.79 4.01 1.08
C ALA A 230 -9.66 4.95 1.53
N ALA A 231 -9.29 5.95 0.72
CA ALA A 231 -8.29 6.96 1.07
C ALA A 231 -8.63 7.70 2.37
N ASN A 232 -9.92 8.05 2.56
CA ASN A 232 -10.40 8.67 3.79
C ASN A 232 -10.25 7.75 5.01
N ALA A 233 -10.54 6.47 4.86
CA ALA A 233 -10.52 5.51 5.96
C ALA A 233 -9.11 5.22 6.48
N VAL A 234 -8.08 5.38 5.63
CA VAL A 234 -6.66 5.12 5.96
C VAL A 234 -5.85 6.41 6.20
N GLY A 235 -6.48 7.58 6.33
CA GLY A 235 -5.81 8.78 6.81
C GLY A 235 -5.46 8.68 8.30
N ASP A 236 -4.31 9.24 8.70
CA ASP A 236 -3.84 9.16 10.09
C ASP A 236 -4.84 9.78 11.08
N ASP A 237 -5.51 10.86 10.70
CA ASP A 237 -6.55 11.50 11.49
C ASP A 237 -7.77 10.58 11.72
N ALA A 238 -8.21 9.87 10.69
CA ALA A 238 -9.31 8.90 10.79
C ALA A 238 -8.92 7.68 11.63
N ILE A 239 -7.72 7.12 11.40
CA ILE A 239 -7.20 5.97 12.13
C ILE A 239 -7.02 6.33 13.62
N GLN A 240 -6.33 7.42 13.93
CA GLN A 240 -6.06 7.83 15.30
C GLN A 240 -7.33 8.18 16.07
N SER A 241 -8.29 8.88 15.43
CA SER A 241 -9.58 9.18 16.03
C SER A 241 -10.35 7.91 16.45
N LYS A 242 -10.30 6.85 15.63
CA LYS A 242 -10.99 5.58 15.87
C LYS A 242 -10.27 4.65 16.84
N THR A 243 -8.94 4.71 16.89
CA THR A 243 -8.13 3.79 17.71
C THR A 243 -7.78 4.35 19.08
N SER A 244 -7.33 5.61 19.15
CA SER A 244 -6.87 6.25 20.40
C SER A 244 -7.81 7.36 20.90
N GLY A 245 -8.72 7.84 20.06
CA GLY A 245 -9.59 8.98 20.33
C GLY A 245 -8.86 10.33 20.34
N GLN A 246 -7.55 10.36 20.07
CA GLN A 246 -6.72 11.58 20.06
C GLN A 246 -5.94 11.66 18.76
N VAL A 247 -6.06 12.79 18.07
CA VAL A 247 -5.35 13.05 16.82
C VAL A 247 -4.08 13.85 17.14
N GLN A 248 -2.92 13.33 16.72
CA GLN A 248 -1.60 13.91 16.96
C GLN A 248 -0.88 14.16 15.62
N PRO A 249 -1.00 15.35 15.00
CA PRO A 249 -0.47 15.62 13.66
C PRO A 249 1.06 15.41 13.51
N ASP A 250 1.83 15.61 14.58
CA ASP A 250 3.28 15.40 14.55
C ASP A 250 3.70 13.94 14.40
N THR A 251 2.77 13.00 14.64
CA THR A 251 2.98 11.56 14.47
C THR A 251 2.44 11.02 13.15
N PHE A 252 1.89 11.87 12.30
CA PHE A 252 1.35 11.45 11.01
C PHE A 252 2.47 10.99 10.08
N THR A 253 2.26 9.85 9.46
CA THR A 253 3.15 9.28 8.44
C THR A 253 2.48 9.09 7.09
N HIS A 254 1.12 9.09 7.04
CA HIS A 254 0.33 8.97 5.80
C HIS A 254 -0.38 10.27 5.41
N GLY A 255 -0.50 11.23 6.35
CA GLY A 255 -1.26 12.44 6.14
C GLY A 255 -2.72 12.33 6.51
N THR A 256 -3.45 13.45 6.39
CA THR A 256 -4.87 13.48 6.70
C THR A 256 -5.72 12.84 5.60
N SER A 257 -6.89 12.35 5.97
CA SER A 257 -7.91 11.87 5.04
C SER A 257 -8.18 12.86 3.91
N GLU A 258 -8.28 14.16 4.24
CA GLU A 258 -8.51 15.21 3.27
C GLU A 258 -7.34 15.36 2.29
N GLN A 259 -6.09 15.37 2.77
CA GLN A 259 -4.90 15.46 1.93
C GLN A 259 -4.82 14.29 0.96
N ARG A 260 -5.05 13.06 1.43
CA ARG A 260 -5.04 11.85 0.60
C ARG A 260 -6.06 11.94 -0.54
N MET A 261 -7.30 12.28 -0.22
CA MET A 261 -8.36 12.48 -1.22
C MET A 261 -8.04 13.59 -2.22
N GLN A 262 -7.45 14.71 -1.77
CA GLN A 262 -7.08 15.84 -2.64
C GLN A 262 -5.99 15.45 -3.63
N TRP A 263 -4.95 14.74 -3.19
CA TRP A 263 -3.86 14.32 -4.07
C TRP A 263 -4.29 13.25 -5.07
N PHE A 264 -5.12 12.28 -4.66
CA PHE A 264 -5.74 11.34 -5.60
C PHE A 264 -6.56 12.10 -6.67
N LYS A 265 -7.46 13.01 -6.26
CA LYS A 265 -8.26 13.81 -7.20
C LYS A 265 -7.39 14.65 -8.15
N LYS A 266 -6.28 15.21 -7.65
CA LYS A 266 -5.35 15.97 -8.47
C LYS A 266 -4.72 15.09 -9.56
N GLY A 267 -4.29 13.88 -9.22
CA GLY A 267 -3.79 12.90 -10.18
C GLY A 267 -4.85 12.50 -11.19
N TYR A 268 -6.05 12.16 -10.72
CA TYR A 268 -7.17 11.79 -11.56
C TYR A 268 -7.58 12.88 -12.55
N ASN A 269 -7.61 14.12 -12.14
CA ASN A 269 -8.00 15.25 -13.00
C ASN A 269 -6.93 15.63 -14.01
N SER A 270 -5.64 15.52 -13.64
CA SER A 270 -4.54 15.99 -14.49
C SER A 270 -3.98 14.93 -15.44
N GLY A 271 -3.84 13.68 -14.99
CA GLY A 271 -3.11 12.63 -15.70
C GLY A 271 -1.62 12.92 -15.93
N ASP A 272 -1.11 14.07 -15.46
CA ASP A 272 0.26 14.54 -15.72
C ASP A 272 1.16 14.29 -14.51
N ILE A 273 2.07 13.32 -14.64
CA ILE A 273 2.99 12.91 -13.56
C ILE A 273 3.85 14.05 -13.01
N LYS A 274 4.07 15.12 -13.79
CA LYS A 274 4.87 16.28 -13.38
C LYS A 274 4.20 17.13 -12.31
N GLN A 275 2.89 16.98 -12.12
CA GLN A 275 2.12 17.69 -11.09
C GLN A 275 2.17 17.02 -9.71
N GLY A 276 2.88 15.90 -9.57
CA GLY A 276 2.99 15.10 -8.35
C GLY A 276 4.09 15.56 -7.38
N ASP A 277 4.56 16.79 -7.44
CA ASP A 277 5.53 17.31 -6.47
C ASP A 277 4.84 17.69 -5.15
N THR A 278 4.68 16.69 -4.29
CA THR A 278 4.14 16.88 -2.94
C THR A 278 5.13 17.54 -1.99
N PHE A 279 6.43 17.39 -2.24
CA PHE A 279 7.48 17.91 -1.37
C PHE A 279 7.53 19.44 -1.42
N SER A 280 7.55 20.02 -2.61
CA SER A 280 7.50 21.50 -2.76
C SER A 280 6.18 22.09 -2.28
N ALA A 281 5.07 21.33 -2.39
CA ALA A 281 3.76 21.80 -1.96
C ALA A 281 3.55 21.83 -0.45
N LEU A 282 4.25 20.96 0.31
CA LEU A 282 3.99 20.75 1.74
C LEU A 282 5.13 21.20 2.66
N LEU A 283 6.35 21.33 2.14
CA LEU A 283 7.54 21.63 2.94
C LEU A 283 8.08 23.06 2.76
N ASN A 284 7.49 23.87 1.86
CA ASN A 284 7.87 25.28 1.61
C ASN A 284 7.00 26.27 2.38
#